data_02ea82898e297e15b1281a971f062c5d
#
_entry.id   02ea82898e297e15b1281a971f062c5d
#
_cell.length_a   1.000
_cell.length_b   1.000
_cell.length_c   1.000
_cell.angle_alpha   90.00
_cell.angle_beta   90.00
_cell.angle_gamma   90.00
#
_symmetry.space_group_name_H-M   'P 1'
#
loop_
_entity.id
_entity.type
_entity.pdbx_description
1 polymer ?
#
loop_
_entity_poly.entity_id
_entity_poly.type
_entity_poly.pdbx_seq_one_letter_code
_entity_poly.pdbx_strand_id
1 'polypeptide(L)'
;LTVTPYFVEYGSYVGNHGGTLKKVPTLPGTFGLDLPAIEAAITPKTRAMIINSPHNPTGTVYSREELEGLTAILAKASERNGRPLYLVVDEPYRFLAFDGVEVPSLLPMYPYAVLASSFSKNLCLAGERVGFIALSPLFAERAELMGGLTLANRILGFVNPPVVGQHIMAGALGSQVDVNIY
;
A
#
# COMPACT_ATOMS: atom_id res chain seq x y z
N LEU A 1 2.32 6.45 10.00
CA LEU A 1 0.99 7.06 9.90
C LEU A 1 0.02 6.15 9.16
N THR A 2 -1.28 6.28 9.40
CA THR A 2 -2.37 5.77 8.56
C THR A 2 -3.60 6.67 8.74
N VAL A 3 -4.53 6.61 7.79
CA VAL A 3 -5.82 7.32 7.90
C VAL A 3 -6.85 6.46 8.63
N THR A 4 -7.91 7.07 9.18
CA THR A 4 -9.01 6.34 9.85
C THR A 4 -10.34 6.58 9.13
N PRO A 5 -11.19 5.53 9.02
CA PRO A 5 -10.98 4.15 9.49
C PRO A 5 -9.84 3.45 8.75
N TYR A 6 -9.34 2.31 9.23
CA TYR A 6 -8.24 1.57 8.62
C TYR A 6 -8.35 0.07 8.89
N PHE A 7 -7.62 -0.74 8.13
CA PHE A 7 -7.53 -2.18 8.36
C PHE A 7 -6.82 -2.45 9.70
N VAL A 8 -7.55 -3.01 10.66
CA VAL A 8 -7.17 -3.05 12.07
C VAL A 8 -5.80 -3.69 12.34
N GLU A 9 -5.37 -4.62 11.51
CA GLU A 9 -4.11 -5.36 11.68
C GLU A 9 -2.86 -4.47 11.49
N TYR A 10 -2.96 -3.30 10.84
CA TYR A 10 -1.83 -2.37 10.74
C TYR A 10 -1.28 -1.98 12.12
N GLY A 11 -2.16 -1.88 13.13
CA GLY A 11 -1.74 -1.63 14.50
C GLY A 11 -0.81 -2.71 15.03
N SER A 12 -1.15 -3.98 14.80
CA SER A 12 -0.35 -5.13 15.20
C SER A 12 0.96 -5.22 14.41
N TYR A 13 0.91 -5.01 13.09
CA TYR A 13 2.11 -5.05 12.24
C TYR A 13 3.15 -4.00 12.67
N VAL A 14 2.71 -2.80 12.93
CA VAL A 14 3.59 -1.72 13.39
C VAL A 14 4.07 -1.96 14.83
N GLY A 15 3.15 -2.35 15.72
CA GLY A 15 3.43 -2.56 17.15
C GLY A 15 4.41 -3.70 17.42
N ASN A 16 4.29 -4.81 16.69
CA ASN A 16 5.18 -5.98 16.83
C ASN A 16 6.66 -5.66 16.52
N HIS A 17 6.91 -4.57 15.80
CA HIS A 17 8.25 -4.10 15.47
C HIS A 17 8.67 -2.85 16.27
N GLY A 18 8.00 -2.59 17.40
CA GLY A 18 8.33 -1.45 18.27
C GLY A 18 7.90 -0.09 17.71
N GLY A 19 7.11 -0.07 16.64
CA GLY A 19 6.61 1.16 16.04
C GLY A 19 5.35 1.67 16.73
N THR A 20 5.05 2.94 16.55
CA THR A 20 3.78 3.57 16.97
C THR A 20 2.98 3.96 15.74
N LEU A 21 1.76 3.42 15.60
CA LEU A 21 0.85 3.79 14.53
C LEU A 21 0.07 5.05 14.92
N LYS A 22 0.47 6.20 14.38
CA LYS A 22 -0.29 7.44 14.50
C LYS A 22 -1.41 7.48 13.47
N LYS A 23 -2.61 7.80 13.91
CA LYS A 23 -3.85 7.80 13.13
C LYS A 23 -4.25 9.22 12.79
N VAL A 24 -4.71 9.44 11.55
CA VAL A 24 -5.20 10.74 11.06
C VAL A 24 -6.63 10.53 10.55
N PRO A 25 -7.62 11.32 10.99
CA PRO A 25 -8.97 11.23 10.44
C PRO A 25 -9.01 11.53 8.95
N THR A 26 -9.89 10.84 8.22
CA THR A 26 -10.30 11.23 6.87
C THR A 26 -11.35 12.35 6.92
N LEU A 27 -11.64 12.95 5.77
CA LEU A 27 -12.70 13.95 5.67
C LEU A 27 -14.06 13.33 5.99
N PRO A 28 -14.87 13.96 6.85
CA PRO A 28 -16.18 13.45 7.22
C PRO A 28 -17.11 13.28 6.00
N GLY A 29 -17.84 12.18 5.96
CA GLY A 29 -18.85 11.88 4.94
C GLY A 29 -18.30 11.37 3.62
N THR A 30 -17.12 11.78 3.19
CA THR A 30 -16.50 11.35 1.92
C THR A 30 -15.42 10.30 2.09
N PHE A 31 -14.82 10.23 3.29
CA PHE A 31 -13.61 9.45 3.58
C PHE A 31 -12.39 9.82 2.72
N GLY A 32 -12.39 11.01 2.10
CA GLY A 32 -11.26 11.55 1.36
C GLY A 32 -10.07 11.89 2.28
N LEU A 33 -8.91 12.14 1.68
CA LEU A 33 -7.69 12.46 2.43
C LEU A 33 -7.75 13.88 3.00
N ASP A 34 -7.65 14.02 4.33
CA ASP A 34 -7.40 15.31 4.97
C ASP A 34 -5.90 15.64 4.87
N LEU A 35 -5.49 16.19 3.73
CA LEU A 35 -4.10 16.52 3.45
C LEU A 35 -3.47 17.46 4.48
N PRO A 36 -4.14 18.54 4.92
CA PRO A 36 -3.63 19.39 6.01
C PRO A 36 -3.41 18.64 7.32
N ALA A 37 -4.33 17.76 7.72
CA ALA A 37 -4.20 16.96 8.92
C ALA A 37 -3.06 15.94 8.81
N ILE A 38 -2.88 15.33 7.62
CA ILE A 38 -1.77 14.42 7.34
C ILE A 38 -0.43 15.16 7.47
N GLU A 39 -0.30 16.34 6.85
CA GLU A 39 0.91 17.15 6.91
C GLU A 39 1.27 17.53 8.37
N ALA A 40 0.29 17.99 9.13
CA ALA A 40 0.46 18.34 10.54
C ALA A 40 0.82 17.14 11.44
N ALA A 41 0.44 15.92 11.01
CA ALA A 41 0.75 14.69 11.75
C ALA A 41 2.18 14.21 11.56
N ILE A 42 2.88 14.63 10.49
CA ILE A 42 4.24 14.22 10.19
C ILE A 42 5.24 14.89 11.13
N THR A 43 6.11 14.11 11.72
CA THR A 43 7.19 14.56 12.61
C THR A 43 8.55 14.04 12.14
N PRO A 44 9.68 14.53 12.69
CA PRO A 44 10.99 13.94 12.42
C PRO A 44 11.10 12.45 12.77
N LYS A 45 10.19 11.90 13.60
CA LYS A 45 10.14 10.47 13.94
C LYS A 45 9.35 9.65 12.92
N THR A 46 8.58 10.27 12.04
CA THR A 46 7.77 9.56 11.05
C THR A 46 8.67 8.82 10.04
N ARG A 47 8.42 7.54 9.85
CA ARG A 47 9.18 6.66 8.94
C ARG A 47 8.41 6.28 7.69
N ALA A 48 7.11 6.04 7.87
CA ALA A 48 6.26 5.61 6.79
C ALA A 48 4.81 6.08 6.98
N MET A 49 4.09 6.14 5.90
CA MET A 49 2.64 6.19 5.87
C MET A 49 2.11 4.93 5.19
N ILE A 50 1.05 4.34 5.74
CA ILE A 50 0.32 3.22 5.13
C ILE A 50 -0.97 3.79 4.58
N ILE A 51 -1.26 3.51 3.30
CA ILE A 51 -2.49 3.88 2.62
C ILE A 51 -3.07 2.66 1.92
N ASN A 52 -4.40 2.56 1.88
CA ASN A 52 -5.12 1.49 1.20
C ASN A 52 -6.10 2.11 0.20
N SER A 53 -6.01 1.73 -1.08
CA SER A 53 -6.93 2.22 -2.12
C SER A 53 -7.04 1.20 -3.27
N PRO A 54 -8.23 0.70 -3.60
CA PRO A 54 -9.53 0.93 -2.94
C PRO A 54 -9.51 0.59 -1.45
N HIS A 55 -10.20 1.39 -0.66
CA HIS A 55 -10.00 1.44 0.80
C HIS A 55 -10.88 0.44 1.56
N ASN A 56 -10.27 -0.31 2.46
CA ASN A 56 -10.97 -1.14 3.44
C ASN A 56 -11.01 -0.41 4.80
N PRO A 57 -12.21 -0.12 5.39
CA PRO A 57 -13.52 -0.68 5.07
C PRO A 57 -14.44 0.23 4.23
N THR A 58 -14.04 1.41 3.79
CA THR A 58 -14.95 2.42 3.26
C THR A 58 -15.33 2.23 1.78
N GLY A 59 -14.55 1.46 1.02
CA GLY A 59 -14.71 1.34 -0.43
C GLY A 59 -14.22 2.56 -1.23
N THR A 60 -13.71 3.59 -0.57
CA THR A 60 -13.24 4.81 -1.23
C THR A 60 -12.04 4.53 -2.13
N VAL A 61 -12.09 5.07 -3.35
CA VAL A 61 -10.93 5.18 -4.23
C VAL A 61 -10.44 6.62 -4.19
N TYR A 62 -9.21 6.83 -3.73
CA TYR A 62 -8.65 8.19 -3.71
C TYR A 62 -8.37 8.69 -5.12
N SER A 63 -8.70 9.95 -5.37
CA SER A 63 -8.50 10.57 -6.67
C SER A 63 -7.01 10.79 -6.97
N ARG A 64 -6.69 11.01 -8.24
CA ARG A 64 -5.33 11.36 -8.65
C ARG A 64 -4.84 12.61 -7.94
N GLU A 65 -5.67 13.63 -7.82
CA GLU A 65 -5.37 14.91 -7.16
C GLU A 65 -5.06 14.73 -5.68
N GLU A 66 -5.84 13.90 -4.97
CA GLU A 66 -5.58 13.58 -3.56
C GLU A 66 -4.24 12.88 -3.39
N LEU A 67 -3.92 11.92 -4.27
CA LEU A 67 -2.68 11.15 -4.23
C LEU A 67 -1.46 12.01 -4.63
N GLU A 68 -1.59 12.91 -5.59
CA GLU A 68 -0.56 13.89 -5.95
C GLU A 68 -0.30 14.86 -4.79
N GLY A 69 -1.34 15.36 -4.15
CA GLY A 69 -1.23 16.19 -2.94
C GLY A 69 -0.53 15.45 -1.80
N LEU A 70 -0.91 14.21 -1.55
CA LEU A 70 -0.26 13.35 -0.55
C LEU A 70 1.23 13.17 -0.86
N THR A 71 1.58 12.78 -2.08
CA THR A 71 2.99 12.52 -2.44
C THR A 71 3.84 13.77 -2.38
N ALA A 72 3.29 14.95 -2.70
CA ALA A 72 3.97 16.23 -2.54
C ALA A 72 4.28 16.54 -1.05
N ILE A 73 3.35 16.27 -0.14
CA ILE A 73 3.56 16.41 1.31
C ILE A 73 4.66 15.47 1.78
N LEU A 74 4.64 14.21 1.37
CA LEU A 74 5.63 13.21 1.76
C LEU A 74 7.03 13.55 1.21
N ALA A 75 7.12 14.08 -0.01
CA ALA A 75 8.38 14.52 -0.61
C ALA A 75 9.01 15.66 0.19
N LYS A 76 8.25 16.73 0.46
CA LYS A 76 8.69 17.84 1.31
C LYS A 76 9.12 17.38 2.71
N ALA A 77 8.39 16.44 3.29
CA ALA A 77 8.73 15.90 4.59
C ALA A 77 10.01 15.05 4.56
N SER A 78 10.25 14.30 3.49
CA SER A 78 11.49 13.54 3.27
C SER A 78 12.69 14.46 3.19
N GLU A 79 12.60 15.52 2.39
CA GLU A 79 13.64 16.55 2.27
C GLU A 79 13.92 17.22 3.62
N ARG A 80 12.89 17.73 4.29
CA ARG A 80 12.99 18.37 5.61
C ARG A 80 13.65 17.49 6.66
N ASN A 81 13.36 16.19 6.63
CA ASN A 81 13.87 15.23 7.60
C ASN A 81 15.23 14.61 7.20
N GLY A 82 15.77 14.94 6.02
CA GLY A 82 17.03 14.42 5.49
C GLY A 82 17.02 12.91 5.25
N ARG A 83 15.85 12.31 4.99
CA ARG A 83 15.71 10.86 4.81
C ARG A 83 14.37 10.48 4.17
N PRO A 84 14.29 9.33 3.49
CA PRO A 84 13.04 8.82 2.93
C PRO A 84 11.91 8.70 3.96
N LEU A 85 10.72 9.15 3.60
CA LEU A 85 9.47 8.82 4.26
C LEU A 85 8.72 7.86 3.33
N TYR A 86 8.70 6.58 3.65
CA TYR A 86 8.12 5.56 2.79
C TYR A 86 6.61 5.66 2.73
N LEU A 87 6.04 5.40 1.56
CA LEU A 87 4.61 5.24 1.35
C LEU A 87 4.32 3.76 1.07
N VAL A 88 3.77 3.07 2.06
CA VAL A 88 3.33 1.68 1.91
C VAL A 88 1.90 1.70 1.36
N VAL A 89 1.75 1.19 0.15
CA VAL A 89 0.48 1.13 -0.58
C VAL A 89 -0.06 -0.30 -0.47
N ASP A 90 -1.08 -0.49 0.35
CA ASP A 90 -1.79 -1.76 0.46
C ASP A 90 -2.91 -1.79 -0.58
N GLU A 91 -2.76 -2.62 -1.62
CA GLU A 91 -3.59 -2.54 -2.82
C GLU A 91 -4.16 -3.91 -3.27
N PRO A 92 -4.80 -4.68 -2.38
CA PRO A 92 -5.37 -5.97 -2.75
C PRO A 92 -6.66 -5.85 -3.58
N TYR A 93 -7.28 -4.67 -3.63
CA TYR A 93 -8.59 -4.44 -4.24
C TYR A 93 -8.54 -3.70 -5.58
N ARG A 94 -7.36 -3.39 -6.13
CA ARG A 94 -7.19 -2.62 -7.38
C ARG A 94 -8.11 -3.08 -8.51
N PHE A 95 -8.23 -4.37 -8.70
CA PHE A 95 -8.99 -4.97 -9.80
C PHE A 95 -10.49 -5.17 -9.46
N LEU A 96 -10.94 -4.74 -8.30
CA LEU A 96 -12.32 -4.81 -7.83
C LEU A 96 -12.94 -3.42 -7.72
N ALA A 97 -12.54 -2.48 -8.57
CA ALA A 97 -13.19 -1.19 -8.71
C ALA A 97 -14.36 -1.33 -9.71
N PHE A 98 -15.53 -0.83 -9.31
CA PHE A 98 -16.75 -0.88 -10.08
C PHE A 98 -17.01 0.44 -10.83
N ASP A 99 -18.05 0.48 -11.66
CA ASP A 99 -18.53 1.68 -12.37
C ASP A 99 -17.47 2.36 -13.25
N GLY A 100 -16.47 1.61 -13.70
CA GLY A 100 -15.39 2.14 -14.54
C GLY A 100 -14.41 3.07 -13.81
N VAL A 101 -14.42 3.07 -12.49
CA VAL A 101 -13.50 3.88 -11.69
C VAL A 101 -12.06 3.43 -11.90
N GLU A 102 -11.21 4.34 -12.36
CA GLU A 102 -9.76 4.09 -12.46
C GLU A 102 -9.10 4.24 -11.08
N VAL A 103 -8.33 3.23 -10.69
CA VAL A 103 -7.50 3.29 -9.47
C VAL A 103 -6.11 3.82 -9.85
N PRO A 104 -5.72 5.04 -9.46
CA PRO A 104 -4.43 5.60 -9.83
C PRO A 104 -3.27 4.80 -9.21
N SER A 105 -2.15 4.68 -9.92
CA SER A 105 -0.95 4.02 -9.40
C SER A 105 -0.03 5.01 -8.72
N LEU A 106 0.39 4.71 -7.50
CA LEU A 106 1.34 5.52 -6.72
C LEU A 106 2.81 5.24 -7.05
N LEU A 107 3.11 4.11 -7.69
CA LEU A 107 4.49 3.74 -8.03
C LEU A 107 5.19 4.77 -8.93
N PRO A 108 4.56 5.32 -10.00
CA PRO A 108 5.18 6.36 -10.81
C PRO A 108 5.08 7.78 -10.23
N MET A 109 4.32 7.98 -9.12
CA MET A 109 4.10 9.29 -8.52
C MET A 109 5.10 9.63 -7.42
N TYR A 110 5.64 8.60 -6.73
CA TYR A 110 6.47 8.84 -5.55
C TYR A 110 7.66 7.86 -5.50
N PRO A 111 8.92 8.35 -5.39
CA PRO A 111 10.09 7.48 -5.42
C PRO A 111 10.14 6.48 -4.26
N TYR A 112 9.63 6.82 -3.09
CA TYR A 112 9.66 5.95 -1.91
C TYR A 112 8.36 5.17 -1.72
N ALA A 113 7.61 4.93 -2.81
CA ALA A 113 6.42 4.09 -2.78
C ALA A 113 6.79 2.60 -2.81
N VAL A 114 6.17 1.85 -1.89
CA VAL A 114 6.27 0.39 -1.75
C VAL A 114 4.87 -0.16 -1.83
N LEU A 115 4.53 -0.82 -2.92
CA LEU A 115 3.23 -1.45 -3.11
C LEU A 115 3.26 -2.87 -2.58
N ALA A 116 2.27 -3.23 -1.77
CA ALA A 116 1.99 -4.59 -1.34
C ALA A 116 0.60 -4.99 -1.85
N SER A 117 0.53 -6.12 -2.54
CA SER A 117 -0.72 -6.64 -3.08
C SER A 117 -0.79 -8.14 -3.00
N SER A 118 -1.97 -8.70 -3.26
CA SER A 118 -2.19 -10.15 -3.25
C SER A 118 -3.26 -10.56 -4.25
N PHE A 119 -3.27 -11.84 -4.55
CA PHE A 119 -4.29 -12.47 -5.39
C PHE A 119 -5.47 -13.04 -4.59
N SER A 120 -5.51 -12.71 -3.29
CA SER A 120 -6.53 -13.20 -2.36
C SER A 120 -7.93 -12.73 -2.71
N LYS A 121 -8.07 -11.55 -3.31
CA LYS A 121 -9.37 -10.90 -3.56
C LYS A 121 -9.79 -11.02 -5.01
N ASN A 122 -9.01 -10.51 -5.94
CA ASN A 122 -9.35 -10.45 -7.35
C ASN A 122 -9.42 -11.81 -8.05
N LEU A 123 -8.73 -12.84 -7.55
CA LEU A 123 -8.78 -14.21 -8.09
C LEU A 123 -9.36 -15.22 -7.09
N CYS A 124 -9.94 -14.79 -5.99
CA CYS A 124 -10.47 -15.64 -4.91
C CYS A 124 -9.46 -16.67 -4.37
N LEU A 125 -8.16 -16.39 -4.46
CA LEU A 125 -7.08 -17.29 -4.06
C LEU A 125 -6.54 -17.01 -2.66
N ALA A 126 -7.41 -16.62 -1.74
CA ALA A 126 -7.00 -16.29 -0.37
C ALA A 126 -6.30 -17.47 0.35
N GLY A 127 -6.71 -18.70 0.05
CA GLY A 127 -6.10 -19.92 0.62
C GLY A 127 -4.70 -20.21 0.11
N GLU A 128 -4.37 -19.75 -1.11
CA GLU A 128 -3.08 -20.01 -1.75
C GLU A 128 -1.93 -19.16 -1.23
N ARG A 129 -2.20 -18.14 -0.43
CA ARG A 129 -1.21 -17.30 0.26
C ARG A 129 -0.16 -16.70 -0.69
N VAL A 130 -0.57 -16.22 -1.86
CA VAL A 130 0.30 -15.59 -2.85
C VAL A 130 0.03 -14.10 -2.95
N GLY A 131 1.08 -13.31 -2.86
CA GLY A 131 1.08 -11.88 -3.04
C GLY A 131 2.43 -11.41 -3.57
N PHE A 132 2.58 -10.12 -3.73
CA PHE A 132 3.82 -9.52 -4.22
C PHE A 132 4.06 -8.14 -3.63
N ILE A 133 5.32 -7.74 -3.66
CA ILE A 133 5.76 -6.38 -3.37
C ILE A 133 6.35 -5.80 -4.66
N ALA A 134 6.00 -4.55 -4.96
CA ALA A 134 6.61 -3.78 -6.03
C ALA A 134 7.14 -2.45 -5.50
N LEU A 135 8.28 -2.02 -6.00
CA LEU A 135 8.92 -0.76 -5.64
C LEU A 135 8.78 0.25 -6.77
N SER A 136 8.71 1.52 -6.41
CA SER A 136 8.71 2.60 -7.39
C SER A 136 9.91 2.49 -8.34
N PRO A 137 9.71 2.62 -9.66
CA PRO A 137 10.81 2.65 -10.62
C PRO A 137 11.69 3.92 -10.46
N LEU A 138 11.18 4.94 -9.78
CA LEU A 138 11.89 6.20 -9.52
C LEU A 138 12.90 6.10 -8.36
N PHE A 139 12.85 5.03 -7.56
CA PHE A 139 13.74 4.86 -6.42
C PHE A 139 15.10 4.31 -6.86
N ALA A 140 16.17 5.09 -6.68
CA ALA A 140 17.51 4.73 -7.14
C ALA A 140 18.05 3.47 -6.45
N GLU A 141 17.87 3.37 -5.13
CA GLU A 141 18.37 2.28 -4.29
C GLU A 141 17.35 1.12 -4.17
N ARG A 142 16.46 0.96 -5.14
CA ARG A 142 15.41 -0.08 -5.10
C ARG A 142 15.94 -1.51 -4.97
N ALA A 143 17.10 -1.79 -5.52
CA ALA A 143 17.71 -3.13 -5.42
C ALA A 143 18.14 -3.45 -3.97
N GLU A 144 18.71 -2.49 -3.26
CA GLU A 144 19.09 -2.62 -1.85
C GLU A 144 17.85 -2.79 -0.97
N LEU A 145 16.81 -1.94 -1.18
CA LEU A 145 15.56 -2.06 -0.44
C LEU A 145 14.88 -3.42 -0.70
N MET A 146 14.86 -3.90 -1.94
CA MET A 146 14.31 -5.21 -2.28
C MET A 146 15.07 -6.33 -1.59
N GLY A 147 16.40 -6.24 -1.51
CA GLY A 147 17.24 -7.17 -0.75
C GLY A 147 16.85 -7.20 0.74
N GLY A 148 16.68 -6.03 1.33
CA GLY A 148 16.20 -5.89 2.72
C GLY A 148 14.82 -6.48 2.95
N LEU A 149 13.87 -6.23 2.06
CA LEU A 149 12.51 -6.80 2.13
C LEU A 149 12.52 -8.33 1.98
N THR A 150 13.35 -8.87 1.09
CA THR A 150 13.54 -10.31 0.92
C THR A 150 14.09 -10.93 2.20
N LEU A 151 15.11 -10.31 2.81
CA LEU A 151 15.68 -10.77 4.08
C LEU A 151 14.63 -10.72 5.21
N ALA A 152 13.87 -9.63 5.30
CA ALA A 152 12.80 -9.49 6.29
C ALA A 152 11.75 -10.60 6.16
N ASN A 153 11.30 -10.90 4.94
CA ASN A 153 10.39 -12.02 4.68
C ASN A 153 10.96 -13.36 5.17
N ARG A 154 12.24 -13.62 4.91
CA ARG A 154 12.90 -14.87 5.36
C ARG A 154 12.96 -14.95 6.88
N ILE A 155 13.30 -13.87 7.55
CA ILE A 155 13.36 -13.80 9.03
C ILE A 155 11.97 -14.03 9.63
N LEU A 156 10.91 -13.53 9.00
CA LEU A 156 9.52 -13.74 9.41
C LEU A 156 8.98 -15.13 9.08
N GLY A 157 9.76 -15.98 8.39
CA GLY A 157 9.36 -17.33 8.03
C GLY A 157 8.64 -17.47 6.69
N PHE A 158 8.46 -16.38 5.94
CA PHE A 158 7.81 -16.36 4.62
C PHE A 158 8.83 -16.50 3.49
N VAL A 159 9.57 -17.60 3.47
CA VAL A 159 10.71 -17.76 2.54
C VAL A 159 10.26 -17.80 1.08
N ASN A 160 9.23 -18.57 0.76
CA ASN A 160 8.66 -18.70 -0.56
C ASN A 160 7.14 -18.87 -0.47
N PRO A 161 6.37 -18.37 -1.45
CA PRO A 161 4.97 -18.71 -1.55
C PRO A 161 4.78 -20.19 -1.93
N PRO A 162 3.62 -20.81 -1.63
CA PRO A 162 3.33 -22.19 -1.99
C PRO A 162 3.51 -22.45 -3.50
N VAL A 163 4.15 -23.55 -3.87
CA VAL A 163 4.45 -23.89 -5.28
C VAL A 163 3.16 -24.02 -6.11
N VAL A 164 2.13 -24.65 -5.56
CA VAL A 164 0.82 -24.77 -6.22
C VAL A 164 0.25 -23.40 -6.52
N GLY A 165 0.25 -22.50 -5.54
CA GLY A 165 -0.21 -21.11 -5.73
C GLY A 165 0.58 -20.37 -6.82
N GLN A 166 1.90 -20.58 -6.90
CA GLN A 166 2.72 -19.99 -7.95
C GLN A 166 2.34 -20.50 -9.36
N HIS A 167 2.07 -21.79 -9.51
CA HIS A 167 1.63 -22.37 -10.78
C HIS A 167 0.24 -21.88 -11.19
N ILE A 168 -0.70 -21.78 -10.24
CA ILE A 168 -2.03 -21.21 -10.49
C ILE A 168 -1.88 -19.76 -10.99
N MET A 169 -1.03 -18.96 -10.30
CA MET A 169 -0.77 -17.59 -10.71
C MET A 169 -0.14 -17.47 -12.09
N ALA A 170 0.84 -18.33 -12.40
CA ALA A 170 1.46 -18.32 -13.72
C ALA A 170 0.44 -18.62 -14.84
N GLY A 171 -0.53 -19.50 -14.59
CA GLY A 171 -1.62 -19.78 -15.53
C GLY A 171 -2.67 -18.66 -15.61
N ALA A 172 -2.84 -17.87 -14.55
CA ALA A 172 -3.82 -16.78 -14.51
C ALA A 172 -3.26 -15.43 -14.98
N LEU A 173 -1.95 -15.30 -15.14
CA LEU A 173 -1.34 -14.05 -15.61
C LEU A 173 -1.85 -13.69 -17.01
N GLY A 174 -2.33 -12.45 -17.14
CA GLY A 174 -2.92 -11.93 -18.39
C GLY A 174 -4.39 -12.30 -18.60
N SER A 175 -5.01 -13.09 -17.72
CA SER A 175 -6.45 -13.30 -17.74
C SER A 175 -7.19 -12.02 -17.31
N GLN A 176 -8.35 -11.79 -17.91
CA GLN A 176 -9.27 -10.73 -17.48
C GLN A 176 -10.32 -11.34 -16.55
N VAL A 177 -10.54 -10.68 -15.42
CA VAL A 177 -11.60 -11.05 -14.48
C VAL A 177 -12.77 -10.09 -14.69
N ASP A 178 -13.95 -10.63 -14.95
CA ASP A 178 -15.17 -9.83 -14.97
C ASP A 178 -15.58 -9.51 -13.53
N VAL A 179 -15.42 -8.24 -13.15
CA VAL A 179 -15.75 -7.78 -11.78
C VAL A 179 -17.24 -7.90 -11.46
N ASN A 180 -18.11 -8.01 -12.45
CA ASN A 180 -19.57 -8.16 -12.24
C ASN A 180 -19.97 -9.55 -11.70
N ILE A 181 -19.01 -10.49 -11.60
CA ILE A 181 -19.26 -11.80 -10.98
C ILE A 181 -19.15 -11.77 -9.45
N TYR A 182 -18.67 -10.68 -8.87
CA TYR A 182 -18.55 -10.45 -7.43
C TYR A 182 -19.71 -9.61 -6.91
#